data_309a758b33758a654f03aedd1a0715a3
#
_entry.id   309a758b33758a654f03aedd1a0715a3
#
_cell.length_a   1.000
_cell.length_b   1.000
_cell.length_c   1.000
_cell.angle_alpha   90.00
_cell.angle_beta   90.00
_cell.angle_gamma   90.00
#
_symmetry.space_group_name_H-M   'P 1'
#
loop_
_entity.id
_entity.type
_entity.pdbx_description
1 polymer ?
#
loop_
_entity_poly.entity_id
_entity_poly.type
_entity_poly.pdbx_seq_one_letter_code
_entity_poly.pdbx_strand_id
1 'polypeptide(L)'
;MPTCSSVSRLFPAMLGLFAGLAVSGAAMADATLDKIQERHRLVVGVLLSGGPFGSIDPETRKPKGANVDLAEDLGRRLGVEVELVSVLTANRVQFLQQGKVDLLIANMEWTPERGQILGSVPTPFYKVGGTAVVLKDSKITRWEDLKDQPVCTSQGSSYIKPLTDFGAQLKAFKSSAESLLALRGNNCVAAVHDATLINPLLASNEEWKGYRAILPELNPAPSVIWTRLGETDTQARLNSIVQDWHRTGWLIEVEKRHNITPASPALVELHEQFKAKGA
;
A
#
# COMPACT_ATOMS: atom_id res chain seq x y z
N MET A 1 -10.41 -47.21 86.19
CA MET A 1 -9.65 -47.81 85.08
C MET A 1 -10.64 -48.09 83.96
N PRO A 2 -10.70 -47.35 82.93
CA PRO A 2 -11.35 -47.75 81.70
C PRO A 2 -10.39 -47.79 80.51
N THR A 3 -10.58 -48.76 79.73
CA THR A 3 -9.89 -49.14 78.52
C THR A 3 -10.24 -48.26 77.31
N CYS A 4 -9.20 -47.83 76.61
CA CYS A 4 -9.31 -47.02 75.43
C CYS A 4 -9.47 -47.92 74.18
N SER A 5 -10.58 -47.82 73.47
CA SER A 5 -10.82 -48.51 72.18
C SER A 5 -10.44 -47.57 71.04
N SER A 6 -9.46 -47.94 70.22
CA SER A 6 -9.04 -47.29 69.02
C SER A 6 -10.01 -47.57 67.86
N VAL A 7 -10.62 -46.58 67.25
CA VAL A 7 -11.42 -46.69 66.03
C VAL A 7 -10.59 -46.25 64.88
N SER A 8 -10.16 -47.14 64.02
CA SER A 8 -9.54 -46.87 62.73
C SER A 8 -10.58 -46.35 61.73
N ARG A 9 -10.42 -45.13 61.27
CA ARG A 9 -11.19 -44.54 60.14
C ARG A 9 -10.41 -44.74 58.84
N LEU A 10 -10.93 -45.55 57.96
CA LEU A 10 -10.53 -45.64 56.56
C LEU A 10 -10.99 -44.41 55.82
N PHE A 11 -10.05 -43.70 55.23
CA PHE A 11 -10.34 -42.64 54.24
C PHE A 11 -10.34 -43.26 52.86
N PRO A 12 -11.39 -43.07 52.04
CA PRO A 12 -11.32 -43.41 50.62
C PRO A 12 -10.53 -42.32 49.86
N ALA A 13 -9.50 -42.75 49.15
CA ALA A 13 -8.75 -41.94 48.22
C ALA A 13 -9.66 -41.57 47.02
N MET A 14 -10.10 -40.32 46.96
CA MET A 14 -10.79 -39.78 45.81
C MET A 14 -9.73 -39.41 44.74
N LEU A 15 -9.61 -40.22 43.71
CA LEU A 15 -8.79 -40.02 42.54
C LEU A 15 -9.49 -38.95 41.69
N GLY A 16 -9.10 -37.67 41.82
CA GLY A 16 -9.58 -36.56 41.00
C GLY A 16 -9.01 -36.64 39.59
N LEU A 17 -9.86 -37.04 38.65
CA LEU A 17 -9.56 -37.02 37.21
C LEU A 17 -9.55 -35.56 36.74
N PHE A 18 -8.38 -34.88 36.70
CA PHE A 18 -8.22 -33.60 36.05
C PHE A 18 -8.30 -33.83 34.55
N ALA A 19 -9.49 -33.66 33.98
CA ALA A 19 -9.67 -33.52 32.54
C ALA A 19 -9.09 -32.15 32.16
N GLY A 20 -7.85 -32.13 31.65
CA GLY A 20 -7.23 -30.96 31.04
C GLY A 20 -8.06 -30.57 29.82
N LEU A 21 -8.85 -29.48 29.93
CA LEU A 21 -9.36 -28.78 28.77
C LEU A 21 -8.13 -28.17 28.03
N ALA A 22 -7.68 -28.90 27.00
CA ALA A 22 -6.86 -28.30 25.98
C ALA A 22 -7.72 -27.23 25.29
N VAL A 23 -7.57 -25.99 25.72
CA VAL A 23 -8.03 -24.83 24.94
C VAL A 23 -7.17 -24.83 23.68
N SER A 24 -7.61 -25.52 22.65
CA SER A 24 -7.12 -25.34 21.29
C SER A 24 -7.42 -23.87 20.98
N GLY A 25 -6.39 -23.03 21.10
CA GLY A 25 -6.41 -21.69 20.51
C GLY A 25 -6.72 -21.91 19.02
N ALA A 26 -8.00 -21.78 18.67
CA ALA A 26 -8.36 -21.62 17.27
C ALA A 26 -7.54 -20.44 16.77
N ALA A 27 -6.50 -20.71 15.98
CA ALA A 27 -5.90 -19.71 15.15
C ALA A 27 -7.10 -19.06 14.45
N MET A 28 -7.34 -17.76 14.73
CA MET A 28 -8.37 -17.02 14.04
C MET A 28 -7.99 -17.09 12.57
N ALA A 29 -8.58 -18.06 11.86
CA ALA A 29 -8.41 -18.18 10.43
C ALA A 29 -8.67 -16.81 9.83
N ASP A 30 -7.83 -16.42 8.92
CA ASP A 30 -7.96 -15.17 8.15
C ASP A 30 -9.30 -15.21 7.40
N ALA A 31 -10.32 -14.63 8.03
CA ALA A 31 -11.69 -14.66 7.52
C ALA A 31 -11.89 -13.72 6.29
N THR A 32 -10.85 -13.03 5.83
CA THR A 32 -11.01 -12.05 4.74
C THR A 32 -11.30 -12.71 3.40
N LEU A 33 -10.54 -13.74 3.03
CA LEU A 33 -10.82 -14.51 1.81
C LEU A 33 -12.19 -15.16 1.87
N ASP A 34 -12.56 -15.78 3.00
CA ASP A 34 -13.87 -16.43 3.18
C ASP A 34 -14.99 -15.41 2.98
N LYS A 35 -14.91 -14.25 3.63
CA LYS A 35 -15.88 -13.14 3.46
C LYS A 35 -15.96 -12.65 2.02
N ILE A 36 -14.83 -12.54 1.31
CA ILE A 36 -14.80 -12.17 -0.10
C ILE A 36 -15.54 -13.21 -0.94
N GLN A 37 -15.29 -14.51 -0.69
CA GLN A 37 -15.94 -15.62 -1.40
C GLN A 37 -17.44 -15.71 -1.08
N GLU A 38 -17.84 -15.63 0.19
CA GLU A 38 -19.23 -15.67 0.63
C GLU A 38 -20.08 -14.57 0.01
N ARG A 39 -19.56 -13.34 -0.08
CA ARG A 39 -20.29 -12.21 -0.67
C ARG A 39 -20.07 -12.06 -2.18
N HIS A 40 -19.24 -12.92 -2.80
CA HIS A 40 -18.86 -12.88 -4.21
C HIS A 40 -18.30 -11.50 -4.65
N ARG A 41 -17.64 -10.79 -3.74
CA ARG A 41 -17.16 -9.44 -3.99
C ARG A 41 -15.87 -9.10 -3.22
N LEU A 42 -14.91 -8.51 -3.95
CA LEU A 42 -13.66 -7.95 -3.44
C LEU A 42 -13.77 -6.43 -3.44
N VAL A 43 -13.62 -5.79 -2.28
CA VAL A 43 -13.62 -4.32 -2.13
C VAL A 43 -12.18 -3.81 -2.05
N VAL A 44 -11.75 -3.06 -3.06
CA VAL A 44 -10.37 -2.58 -3.17
C VAL A 44 -10.31 -1.06 -3.05
N GLY A 45 -9.52 -0.59 -2.09
CA GLY A 45 -9.20 0.83 -1.98
C GLY A 45 -8.13 1.23 -2.99
N VAL A 46 -8.44 2.17 -3.87
CA VAL A 46 -7.54 2.68 -4.91
C VAL A 46 -7.42 4.20 -4.83
N LEU A 47 -6.22 4.74 -5.11
CA LEU A 47 -6.04 6.17 -5.32
C LEU A 47 -6.50 6.54 -6.72
N LEU A 48 -7.43 7.49 -6.82
CA LEU A 48 -7.93 8.03 -8.10
C LEU A 48 -7.61 9.52 -8.25
N SER A 49 -6.48 9.95 -7.72
CA SER A 49 -6.04 11.35 -7.67
C SER A 49 -5.34 11.86 -8.94
N GLY A 50 -5.34 11.04 -9.98
CA GLY A 50 -4.75 11.39 -11.28
C GLY A 50 -3.52 10.54 -11.63
N GLY A 51 -3.01 10.76 -12.85
CA GLY A 51 -1.87 10.05 -13.38
C GLY A 51 -2.20 8.61 -13.86
N PRO A 52 -1.16 7.88 -14.29
CA PRO A 52 -1.33 6.58 -14.97
C PRO A 52 -1.73 5.45 -14.01
N PHE A 53 -1.53 5.61 -12.70
CA PHE A 53 -1.85 4.58 -11.70
C PHE A 53 -3.31 4.59 -11.28
N GLY A 54 -3.99 5.75 -11.25
CA GLY A 54 -5.39 5.82 -10.89
C GLY A 54 -6.00 7.18 -11.15
N SER A 55 -7.02 7.24 -11.96
CA SER A 55 -7.78 8.45 -12.32
C SER A 55 -9.23 8.12 -12.62
N ILE A 56 -10.05 9.13 -12.71
CA ILE A 56 -11.40 9.02 -13.27
C ILE A 56 -11.34 9.43 -14.74
N ASP A 57 -11.79 8.56 -15.60
CA ASP A 57 -11.94 8.86 -17.02
C ASP A 57 -12.96 9.98 -17.21
N PRO A 58 -12.62 11.10 -17.88
CA PRO A 58 -13.52 12.25 -17.99
C PRO A 58 -14.76 11.98 -18.84
N GLU A 59 -14.68 11.06 -19.81
CA GLU A 59 -15.76 10.74 -20.73
C GLU A 59 -16.72 9.72 -20.13
N THR A 60 -16.16 8.61 -19.65
CA THR A 60 -16.96 7.48 -19.11
C THR A 60 -17.31 7.62 -17.64
N ARG A 61 -16.66 8.52 -16.92
CA ARG A 61 -16.75 8.73 -15.47
C ARG A 61 -16.37 7.49 -14.65
N LYS A 62 -15.69 6.52 -15.25
CA LYS A 62 -15.24 5.30 -14.60
C LYS A 62 -13.79 5.41 -14.11
N PRO A 63 -13.43 4.70 -13.04
CA PRO A 63 -12.04 4.53 -12.64
C PRO A 63 -11.20 3.89 -13.76
N LYS A 64 -9.98 4.38 -13.95
CA LYS A 64 -8.99 3.80 -14.86
C LYS A 64 -7.58 3.96 -14.30
N GLY A 65 -6.64 3.12 -14.74
CA GLY A 65 -5.23 3.20 -14.35
C GLY A 65 -4.66 1.84 -13.94
N ALA A 66 -3.35 1.76 -13.78
CA ALA A 66 -2.66 0.52 -13.47
C ALA A 66 -3.19 -0.17 -12.20
N ASN A 67 -3.46 0.59 -11.13
CA ASN A 67 -4.03 0.03 -9.90
C ASN A 67 -5.45 -0.53 -10.09
N VAL A 68 -6.21 0.05 -11.00
CA VAL A 68 -7.55 -0.47 -11.35
C VAL A 68 -7.41 -1.81 -12.06
N ASP A 69 -6.51 -1.91 -13.05
CA ASP A 69 -6.22 -3.17 -13.76
C ASP A 69 -5.77 -4.27 -12.78
N LEU A 70 -4.92 -3.93 -11.80
CA LEU A 70 -4.47 -4.88 -10.77
C LEU A 70 -5.65 -5.39 -9.93
N ALA A 71 -6.53 -4.48 -9.50
CA ALA A 71 -7.70 -4.84 -8.71
C ALA A 71 -8.66 -5.74 -9.50
N GLU A 72 -8.92 -5.41 -10.77
CA GLU A 72 -9.79 -6.21 -11.66
C GLU A 72 -9.20 -7.59 -11.94
N ASP A 73 -7.86 -7.69 -12.14
CA ASP A 73 -7.21 -9.00 -12.32
C ASP A 73 -7.28 -9.86 -11.05
N LEU A 74 -7.14 -9.25 -9.84
CA LEU A 74 -7.35 -9.98 -8.59
C LEU A 74 -8.77 -10.55 -8.51
N GLY A 75 -9.80 -9.74 -8.79
CA GLY A 75 -11.19 -10.21 -8.79
C GLY A 75 -11.41 -11.37 -9.75
N ARG A 76 -10.90 -11.25 -10.98
CA ARG A 76 -10.97 -12.33 -11.99
C ARG A 76 -10.30 -13.62 -11.51
N ARG A 77 -9.11 -13.54 -10.89
CA ARG A 77 -8.36 -14.70 -10.37
C ARG A 77 -8.94 -15.31 -9.11
N LEU A 78 -9.69 -14.52 -8.36
CA LEU A 78 -10.44 -14.97 -7.17
C LEU A 78 -11.86 -15.43 -7.53
N GLY A 79 -12.33 -15.20 -8.76
CA GLY A 79 -13.67 -15.57 -9.21
C GLY A 79 -14.79 -14.72 -8.59
N VAL A 80 -14.51 -13.45 -8.28
CA VAL A 80 -15.45 -12.53 -7.61
C VAL A 80 -15.52 -11.18 -8.35
N GLU A 81 -16.61 -10.45 -8.13
CA GLU A 81 -16.75 -9.07 -8.60
C GLU A 81 -15.82 -8.11 -7.84
N VAL A 82 -15.43 -7.03 -8.48
CA VAL A 82 -14.59 -5.98 -7.85
C VAL A 82 -15.41 -4.73 -7.62
N GLU A 83 -15.40 -4.26 -6.38
CA GLU A 83 -15.87 -2.93 -5.99
C GLU A 83 -14.67 -2.04 -5.70
N LEU A 84 -14.52 -0.96 -6.47
CA LEU A 84 -13.45 0.02 -6.28
C LEU A 84 -13.92 1.15 -5.36
N VAL A 85 -13.20 1.36 -4.28
CA VAL A 85 -13.44 2.47 -3.35
C VAL A 85 -12.32 3.49 -3.49
N SER A 86 -12.69 4.73 -3.87
CA SER A 86 -11.73 5.83 -3.93
C SER A 86 -11.25 6.20 -2.54
N VAL A 87 -9.94 6.12 -2.32
CA VAL A 87 -9.30 6.56 -1.08
C VAL A 87 -8.35 7.72 -1.34
N LEU A 88 -8.03 8.47 -0.29
CA LEU A 88 -7.02 9.52 -0.30
C LEU A 88 -5.77 9.03 0.44
N THR A 89 -4.62 9.63 0.17
CA THR A 89 -3.38 9.34 0.90
C THR A 89 -3.57 9.48 2.41
N ALA A 90 -4.36 10.47 2.84
CA ALA A 90 -4.64 10.77 4.24
C ALA A 90 -5.54 9.74 4.96
N ASN A 91 -6.40 9.00 4.24
CA ASN A 91 -7.42 8.14 4.87
C ASN A 91 -7.30 6.66 4.51
N ARG A 92 -6.46 6.28 3.55
CA ARG A 92 -6.39 4.88 3.03
C ARG A 92 -6.10 3.85 4.13
N VAL A 93 -5.19 4.15 5.06
CA VAL A 93 -4.89 3.27 6.20
C VAL A 93 -6.14 3.05 7.07
N GLN A 94 -6.85 4.13 7.41
CA GLN A 94 -8.05 4.07 8.23
C GLN A 94 -9.18 3.28 7.54
N PHE A 95 -9.35 3.44 6.22
CA PHE A 95 -10.35 2.68 5.46
C PHE A 95 -10.10 1.18 5.53
N LEU A 96 -8.84 0.74 5.42
CA LEU A 96 -8.46 -0.67 5.54
C LEU A 96 -8.68 -1.19 6.97
N GLN A 97 -8.20 -0.45 7.98
CA GLN A 97 -8.35 -0.86 9.39
C GLN A 97 -9.81 -0.94 9.84
N GLN A 98 -10.68 -0.05 9.33
CA GLN A 98 -12.11 -0.06 9.61
C GLN A 98 -12.90 -1.10 8.80
N GLY A 99 -12.27 -1.85 7.92
CA GLY A 99 -12.94 -2.84 7.06
C GLY A 99 -13.84 -2.24 5.99
N LYS A 100 -13.68 -0.94 5.67
CA LYS A 100 -14.37 -0.30 4.54
C LYS A 100 -13.87 -0.80 3.19
N VAL A 101 -12.66 -1.32 3.16
CA VAL A 101 -12.06 -2.04 2.05
C VAL A 101 -11.39 -3.31 2.57
N ASP A 102 -11.25 -4.31 1.71
CA ASP A 102 -10.58 -5.57 2.05
C ASP A 102 -9.07 -5.45 1.94
N LEU A 103 -8.62 -4.72 0.93
CA LEU A 103 -7.22 -4.46 0.65
C LEU A 103 -7.04 -3.09 -0.01
N LEU A 104 -5.77 -2.64 -0.04
CA LEU A 104 -5.38 -1.42 -0.73
C LEU A 104 -4.40 -1.73 -1.86
N ILE A 105 -4.69 -1.18 -3.03
CA ILE A 105 -3.76 -1.01 -4.15
C ILE A 105 -3.74 0.49 -4.45
N ALA A 106 -2.95 1.23 -3.67
CA ALA A 106 -3.12 2.67 -3.55
C ALA A 106 -1.79 3.44 -3.50
N ASN A 107 -0.79 3.04 -4.32
CA ASN A 107 0.53 3.65 -4.35
C ASN A 107 1.10 3.86 -2.94
N MET A 108 1.10 2.81 -2.15
CA MET A 108 1.50 2.87 -0.76
C MET A 108 2.72 1.98 -0.54
N GLU A 109 3.86 2.63 -0.41
CA GLU A 109 5.15 1.98 -0.23
C GLU A 109 5.19 1.27 1.13
N TRP A 110 5.92 0.18 1.17
CA TRP A 110 6.22 -0.50 2.41
C TRP A 110 7.22 0.33 3.24
N THR A 111 6.89 0.53 4.50
CA THR A 111 7.80 1.10 5.52
C THR A 111 7.69 0.30 6.81
N PRO A 112 8.74 0.31 7.68
CA PRO A 112 8.69 -0.38 8.97
C PRO A 112 7.49 0.04 9.83
N GLU A 113 7.17 1.33 9.85
CA GLU A 113 6.08 1.87 10.66
C GLU A 113 4.71 1.36 10.16
N ARG A 114 4.52 1.30 8.85
CA ARG A 114 3.30 0.74 8.25
C ARG A 114 3.18 -0.76 8.50
N GLY A 115 4.30 -1.49 8.41
CA GLY A 115 4.35 -2.93 8.70
C GLY A 115 4.02 -3.30 10.14
N GLN A 116 4.12 -2.36 11.09
CA GLN A 116 3.71 -2.59 12.48
C GLN A 116 2.19 -2.55 12.67
N ILE A 117 1.45 -1.89 11.80
CA ILE A 117 0.00 -1.66 11.95
C ILE A 117 -0.84 -2.26 10.84
N LEU A 118 -0.24 -2.74 9.77
CA LEU A 118 -0.88 -3.37 8.62
C LEU A 118 -0.13 -4.63 8.21
N GLY A 119 -0.86 -5.56 7.59
CA GLY A 119 -0.28 -6.66 6.82
C GLY A 119 0.05 -6.23 5.40
N SER A 120 1.02 -6.88 4.79
CA SER A 120 1.40 -6.61 3.40
C SER A 120 1.70 -7.89 2.64
N VAL A 121 1.37 -7.89 1.35
CA VAL A 121 1.80 -8.96 0.44
C VAL A 121 3.31 -8.86 0.26
N PRO A 122 4.09 -9.93 0.51
CA PRO A 122 5.55 -9.87 0.54
C PRO A 122 6.21 -9.47 -0.79
N THR A 123 5.65 -9.94 -1.92
CA THR A 123 6.17 -9.56 -3.25
C THR A 123 5.60 -8.20 -3.65
N PRO A 124 6.43 -7.17 -3.87
CA PRO A 124 5.93 -5.87 -4.33
C PRO A 124 5.44 -5.95 -5.77
N PHE A 125 4.43 -5.16 -6.09
CA PHE A 125 3.98 -5.03 -7.48
C PHE A 125 4.63 -3.84 -8.21
N TYR A 126 5.31 -2.95 -7.49
CA TYR A 126 6.01 -1.78 -8.03
C TYR A 126 7.13 -1.30 -7.09
N LYS A 127 7.98 -0.40 -7.59
CA LYS A 127 8.95 0.34 -6.77
C LYS A 127 9.05 1.76 -7.30
N VAL A 128 8.95 2.73 -6.41
CA VAL A 128 8.97 4.16 -6.76
C VAL A 128 9.61 4.97 -5.63
N GLY A 129 10.23 6.07 -5.99
CA GLY A 129 10.68 7.11 -5.08
C GLY A 129 9.96 8.43 -5.33
N GLY A 130 10.13 9.36 -4.40
CA GLY A 130 9.62 10.71 -4.53
C GLY A 130 10.49 11.58 -5.42
N THR A 131 9.86 12.50 -6.13
CA THR A 131 10.59 13.61 -6.76
C THR A 131 9.97 14.93 -6.34
N ALA A 132 10.78 15.97 -6.27
CA ALA A 132 10.30 17.33 -6.04
C ALA A 132 10.02 18.01 -7.38
N VAL A 133 8.81 18.52 -7.55
CA VAL A 133 8.49 19.43 -8.64
C VAL A 133 8.67 20.86 -8.16
N VAL A 134 9.42 21.64 -8.93
CA VAL A 134 9.77 23.04 -8.65
C VAL A 134 9.63 23.89 -9.93
N LEU A 135 9.56 25.20 -9.81
CA LEU A 135 9.66 26.10 -10.97
C LEU A 135 11.00 25.88 -11.70
N LYS A 136 11.02 26.05 -13.03
CA LYS A 136 12.25 25.88 -13.84
C LYS A 136 13.38 26.83 -13.45
N ASP A 137 13.05 28.04 -13.05
CA ASP A 137 13.97 29.09 -12.61
C ASP A 137 14.30 29.01 -11.10
N SER A 138 13.71 28.05 -10.38
CA SER A 138 14.00 27.80 -8.98
C SER A 138 15.49 27.50 -8.75
N LYS A 139 16.05 28.04 -7.68
CA LYS A 139 17.42 27.78 -7.22
C LYS A 139 17.56 26.41 -6.53
N ILE A 140 16.44 25.72 -6.27
CA ILE A 140 16.43 24.38 -5.66
C ILE A 140 16.93 23.39 -6.71
N THR A 141 18.07 22.73 -6.42
CA THR A 141 18.74 21.78 -7.30
C THR A 141 19.05 20.45 -6.62
N ARG A 142 18.96 20.39 -5.29
CA ARG A 142 19.19 19.21 -4.46
C ARG A 142 18.25 19.24 -3.25
N TRP A 143 18.13 18.13 -2.55
CA TRP A 143 17.20 17.97 -1.44
C TRP A 143 17.53 18.89 -0.25
N GLU A 144 18.79 19.17 -0.01
CA GLU A 144 19.28 20.04 1.08
C GLU A 144 18.87 21.50 0.89
N ASP A 145 18.59 21.92 -0.34
CA ASP A 145 18.12 23.29 -0.64
C ASP A 145 16.68 23.53 -0.15
N LEU A 146 15.98 22.47 0.28
CA LEU A 146 14.65 22.57 0.89
C LEU A 146 14.66 23.00 2.36
N LYS A 147 15.83 23.09 2.99
CA LYS A 147 15.96 23.54 4.37
C LYS A 147 15.27 24.90 4.57
N ASP A 148 14.41 24.97 5.58
CA ASP A 148 13.62 26.15 5.96
C ASP A 148 12.65 26.65 4.85
N GLN A 149 12.45 25.87 3.78
CA GLN A 149 11.55 26.21 2.68
C GLN A 149 10.16 25.57 2.86
N PRO A 150 9.06 26.26 2.45
CA PRO A 150 7.73 25.67 2.44
C PRO A 150 7.60 24.62 1.35
N VAL A 151 7.38 23.35 1.74
CA VAL A 151 7.25 22.20 0.84
C VAL A 151 5.89 21.56 0.97
N CYS A 152 5.18 21.43 -0.15
CA CYS A 152 3.89 20.77 -0.24
C CYS A 152 4.04 19.26 -0.39
N THR A 153 3.23 18.48 0.33
CA THR A 153 3.14 17.03 0.21
C THR A 153 1.75 16.53 0.62
N SER A 154 1.51 15.22 0.57
CA SER A 154 0.24 14.65 1.05
C SER A 154 0.36 14.16 2.49
N GLN A 155 -0.69 14.31 3.29
CA GLN A 155 -0.82 13.69 4.60
C GLN A 155 -0.70 12.16 4.45
N GLY A 156 0.07 11.52 5.33
CA GLY A 156 0.31 10.07 5.27
C GLY A 156 1.26 9.62 4.16
N SER A 157 1.98 10.56 3.50
CA SER A 157 3.06 10.25 2.56
C SER A 157 4.29 9.73 3.29
N SER A 158 5.00 8.77 2.66
CA SER A 158 6.30 8.25 3.12
C SER A 158 7.43 9.29 3.02
N TYR A 159 7.22 10.37 2.28
CA TYR A 159 8.20 11.44 2.09
C TYR A 159 8.21 12.47 3.23
N ILE A 160 7.22 12.46 4.14
CA ILE A 160 7.15 13.40 5.26
C ILE A 160 8.42 13.34 6.10
N LYS A 161 8.80 12.13 6.55
CA LYS A 161 9.98 11.97 7.41
C LYS A 161 11.28 12.46 6.73
N PRO A 162 11.67 11.96 5.53
CA PRO A 162 12.90 12.43 4.89
C PRO A 162 12.89 13.94 4.57
N LEU A 163 11.74 14.53 4.23
CA LEU A 163 11.65 15.99 4.03
C LEU A 163 11.84 16.76 5.34
N THR A 164 11.32 16.23 6.45
CA THR A 164 11.56 16.80 7.80
C THR A 164 13.05 16.69 8.17
N ASP A 165 13.69 15.57 7.84
CA ASP A 165 15.12 15.35 8.09
C ASP A 165 16.00 16.35 7.29
N PHE A 166 15.56 16.80 6.10
CA PHE A 166 16.18 17.92 5.36
C PHE A 166 15.85 19.31 5.94
N GLY A 167 14.99 19.39 6.95
CA GLY A 167 14.60 20.65 7.57
C GLY A 167 13.55 21.44 6.81
N ALA A 168 12.79 20.83 5.89
CA ALA A 168 11.72 21.48 5.15
C ALA A 168 10.54 21.87 6.05
N GLN A 169 9.90 23.01 5.76
CA GLN A 169 8.65 23.44 6.41
C GLN A 169 7.46 22.81 5.65
N LEU A 170 6.94 21.68 6.17
CA LEU A 170 5.94 20.91 5.47
C LEU A 170 4.55 21.55 5.50
N LYS A 171 3.91 21.60 4.34
CA LYS A 171 2.47 21.85 4.16
C LYS A 171 1.82 20.58 3.60
N ALA A 172 1.13 19.83 4.47
CA ALA A 172 0.55 18.52 4.14
C ALA A 172 -0.94 18.65 3.82
N PHE A 173 -1.32 18.22 2.61
CA PHE A 173 -2.68 18.26 2.06
C PHE A 173 -3.33 16.86 2.08
N LYS A 174 -4.64 16.79 1.89
CA LYS A 174 -5.36 15.51 1.88
C LYS A 174 -5.02 14.63 0.68
N SER A 175 -4.66 15.26 -0.45
CA SER A 175 -4.33 14.57 -1.70
C SER A 175 -3.13 15.22 -2.42
N SER A 176 -2.55 14.47 -3.36
CA SER A 176 -1.51 14.99 -4.26
C SER A 176 -2.04 16.12 -5.16
N ALA A 177 -3.30 16.03 -5.60
CA ALA A 177 -3.92 17.05 -6.42
C ALA A 177 -4.01 18.42 -5.68
N GLU A 178 -4.46 18.40 -4.41
CA GLU A 178 -4.49 19.62 -3.58
C GLU A 178 -3.09 20.18 -3.35
N SER A 179 -2.11 19.32 -3.08
CA SER A 179 -0.71 19.69 -2.88
C SER A 179 -0.10 20.35 -4.13
N LEU A 180 -0.34 19.76 -5.31
CA LEU A 180 0.12 20.29 -6.58
C LEU A 180 -0.57 21.61 -6.94
N LEU A 181 -1.86 21.74 -6.65
CA LEU A 181 -2.59 23.00 -6.82
C LEU A 181 -2.03 24.11 -5.89
N ALA A 182 -1.68 23.76 -4.65
CA ALA A 182 -1.07 24.68 -3.71
C ALA A 182 0.31 25.17 -4.18
N LEU A 183 1.12 24.30 -4.80
CA LEU A 183 2.38 24.70 -5.46
C LEU A 183 2.12 25.71 -6.58
N ARG A 184 1.16 25.46 -7.47
CA ARG A 184 0.80 26.39 -8.54
C ARG A 184 0.26 27.73 -8.01
N GLY A 185 -0.38 27.71 -6.85
CA GLY A 185 -0.83 28.90 -6.13
C GLY A 185 0.27 29.62 -5.34
N ASN A 186 1.56 29.26 -5.53
CA ASN A 186 2.71 29.83 -4.83
C ASN A 186 2.67 29.67 -3.30
N ASN A 187 1.92 28.68 -2.78
CA ASN A 187 1.90 28.39 -1.36
C ASN A 187 3.15 27.61 -0.87
N CYS A 188 3.88 27.02 -1.81
CA CYS A 188 5.11 26.23 -1.56
C CYS A 188 6.11 26.53 -2.68
N VAL A 189 7.41 26.31 -2.41
CA VAL A 189 8.47 26.42 -3.43
C VAL A 189 8.69 25.08 -4.16
N ALA A 190 8.24 23.99 -3.55
CA ALA A 190 8.31 22.64 -4.11
C ALA A 190 7.08 21.83 -3.68
N ALA A 191 6.71 20.82 -4.48
CA ALA A 191 5.81 19.75 -4.05
C ALA A 191 6.49 18.40 -4.28
N VAL A 192 6.34 17.48 -3.31
CA VAL A 192 7.01 16.16 -3.36
C VAL A 192 5.98 15.04 -3.39
N HIS A 193 6.04 14.25 -4.47
CA HIS A 193 5.17 13.11 -4.73
C HIS A 193 5.92 12.04 -5.52
N ASP A 194 5.29 10.89 -5.73
CA ASP A 194 5.82 9.79 -6.52
C ASP A 194 6.30 10.28 -7.89
N ALA A 195 7.50 9.88 -8.28
CA ALA A 195 8.05 10.20 -9.59
C ALA A 195 7.12 9.74 -10.74
N THR A 196 6.39 8.63 -10.53
CA THR A 196 5.41 8.09 -11.47
C THR A 196 4.16 8.96 -11.65
N LEU A 197 3.85 9.84 -10.70
CA LEU A 197 2.82 10.88 -10.86
C LEU A 197 3.41 12.12 -11.54
N ILE A 198 4.57 12.55 -11.07
CA ILE A 198 5.17 13.83 -11.47
C ILE A 198 5.73 13.80 -12.89
N ASN A 199 6.48 12.76 -13.25
CA ASN A 199 7.16 12.71 -14.56
C ASN A 199 6.17 12.75 -15.74
N PRO A 200 5.08 11.96 -15.78
CA PRO A 200 4.06 12.07 -16.83
C PRO A 200 3.34 13.42 -16.82
N LEU A 201 3.07 13.99 -15.64
CA LEU A 201 2.44 15.30 -15.51
C LEU A 201 3.27 16.40 -16.18
N LEU A 202 4.59 16.39 -15.93
CA LEU A 202 5.52 17.36 -16.55
C LEU A 202 5.72 17.14 -18.06
N ALA A 203 5.60 15.88 -18.52
CA ALA A 203 5.82 15.53 -19.93
C ALA A 203 4.64 15.87 -20.83
N SER A 204 3.41 15.77 -20.33
CA SER A 204 2.21 15.81 -21.17
C SER A 204 1.24 16.97 -20.89
N ASN A 205 1.42 17.73 -19.81
CA ASN A 205 0.48 18.78 -19.43
C ASN A 205 1.08 20.18 -19.60
N GLU A 206 0.46 20.96 -20.52
CA GLU A 206 0.85 22.34 -20.83
C GLU A 206 0.94 23.25 -19.59
N GLU A 207 0.05 23.08 -18.62
CA GLU A 207 0.02 23.87 -17.40
C GLU A 207 1.27 23.71 -16.52
N TRP A 208 2.04 22.65 -16.76
CA TRP A 208 3.27 22.32 -16.03
C TRP A 208 4.55 22.65 -16.80
N LYS A 209 4.46 23.26 -17.98
CA LYS A 209 5.64 23.65 -18.79
C LYS A 209 6.63 24.53 -18.05
N GLY A 210 6.19 25.30 -17.07
CA GLY A 210 7.03 26.16 -16.24
C GLY A 210 7.74 25.44 -15.10
N TYR A 211 7.56 24.11 -14.95
CA TYR A 211 8.08 23.32 -13.85
C TYR A 211 9.09 22.27 -14.31
N ARG A 212 9.88 21.76 -13.38
CA ARG A 212 10.81 20.63 -13.57
C ARG A 212 10.85 19.72 -12.33
N ALA A 213 11.26 18.49 -12.52
CA ALA A 213 11.53 17.54 -11.42
C ALA A 213 13.00 17.63 -10.97
N ILE A 214 13.24 17.32 -9.69
CA ILE A 214 14.58 17.16 -9.11
C ILE A 214 14.92 15.67 -9.06
N LEU A 215 16.13 15.33 -9.48
CA LEU A 215 16.70 13.98 -9.41
C LEU A 215 17.93 13.98 -8.50
N PRO A 216 18.27 12.84 -7.87
CA PRO A 216 17.65 11.52 -7.91
C PRO A 216 16.36 11.40 -7.09
N GLU A 217 15.64 10.28 -7.27
CA GLU A 217 14.44 9.99 -6.47
C GLU A 217 14.76 9.88 -4.98
N LEU A 218 13.86 10.43 -4.17
CA LEU A 218 13.90 10.35 -2.71
C LEU A 218 13.32 9.01 -2.24
N ASN A 219 14.08 8.26 -1.44
CA ASN A 219 13.66 7.03 -0.78
C ASN A 219 12.87 6.05 -1.69
N PRO A 220 13.45 5.55 -2.80
CA PRO A 220 12.79 4.53 -3.60
C PRO A 220 12.43 3.31 -2.75
N ALA A 221 11.14 3.00 -2.65
CA ALA A 221 10.63 1.92 -1.81
C ALA A 221 9.61 1.05 -2.57
N PRO A 222 9.47 -0.25 -2.18
CA PRO A 222 8.54 -1.16 -2.83
C PRO A 222 7.09 -0.78 -2.50
N SER A 223 6.23 -0.71 -3.52
CA SER A 223 4.79 -0.62 -3.38
C SER A 223 4.19 -2.02 -3.29
N VAL A 224 3.38 -2.26 -2.27
CA VAL A 224 2.80 -3.56 -1.96
C VAL A 224 1.28 -3.48 -1.87
N ILE A 225 0.61 -4.63 -2.02
CA ILE A 225 -0.80 -4.76 -1.67
C ILE A 225 -0.88 -4.84 -0.15
N TRP A 226 -1.71 -3.99 0.45
CA TRP A 226 -1.89 -3.94 1.89
C TRP A 226 -3.18 -4.63 2.32
N THR A 227 -3.08 -5.37 3.41
CA THR A 227 -4.18 -6.06 4.11
C THR A 227 -4.23 -5.59 5.56
N ARG A 228 -5.22 -6.03 6.32
CA ARG A 228 -5.17 -5.86 7.77
C ARG A 228 -4.08 -6.74 8.37
N LEU A 229 -3.62 -6.35 9.55
CA LEU A 229 -2.62 -7.12 10.28
C LEU A 229 -3.16 -8.53 10.62
N GLY A 230 -2.32 -9.54 10.45
CA GLY A 230 -2.66 -10.94 10.78
C GLY A 230 -3.39 -11.72 9.68
N GLU A 231 -3.72 -11.13 8.53
CA GLU A 231 -4.38 -11.79 7.40
C GLU A 231 -3.39 -12.61 6.55
N THR A 232 -2.76 -13.60 7.15
CA THR A 232 -1.65 -14.38 6.56
C THR A 232 -2.06 -15.23 5.36
N ASP A 233 -3.25 -15.83 5.39
CA ASP A 233 -3.74 -16.68 4.30
C ASP A 233 -4.16 -15.83 3.09
N THR A 234 -4.81 -14.69 3.34
CA THR A 234 -5.08 -13.68 2.31
C THR A 234 -3.78 -13.20 1.68
N GLN A 235 -2.78 -12.84 2.49
CA GLN A 235 -1.48 -12.41 1.99
C GLN A 235 -0.80 -13.50 1.14
N ALA A 236 -0.79 -14.75 1.59
CA ALA A 236 -0.20 -15.87 0.87
C ALA A 236 -0.90 -16.10 -0.49
N ARG A 237 -2.22 -16.06 -0.52
CA ARG A 237 -3.01 -16.19 -1.75
C ARG A 237 -2.72 -15.04 -2.74
N LEU A 238 -2.74 -13.80 -2.27
CA LEU A 238 -2.43 -12.64 -3.09
C LEU A 238 -0.97 -12.65 -3.55
N ASN A 239 -0.05 -13.09 -2.71
CA ASN A 239 1.37 -13.18 -3.04
C ASN A 239 1.63 -14.12 -4.24
N SER A 240 0.95 -15.26 -4.28
CA SER A 240 1.06 -16.17 -5.44
C SER A 240 0.60 -15.50 -6.75
N ILE A 241 -0.42 -14.64 -6.67
CA ILE A 241 -0.90 -13.89 -7.83
C ILE A 241 0.11 -12.82 -8.27
N VAL A 242 0.67 -12.06 -7.31
CA VAL A 242 1.68 -11.03 -7.62
C VAL A 242 2.95 -11.67 -8.21
N GLN A 243 3.38 -12.81 -7.68
CA GLN A 243 4.51 -13.56 -8.25
C GLN A 243 4.22 -14.02 -9.68
N ASP A 244 3.00 -14.47 -9.98
CA ASP A 244 2.60 -14.83 -11.33
C ASP A 244 2.54 -13.61 -12.28
N TRP A 245 2.10 -12.46 -11.80
CA TRP A 245 2.18 -11.21 -12.56
C TRP A 245 3.61 -10.89 -13.00
N HIS A 246 4.59 -11.04 -12.08
CA HIS A 246 6.00 -10.86 -12.43
C HIS A 246 6.47 -11.96 -13.40
N ARG A 247 6.20 -13.23 -13.08
CA ARG A 247 6.64 -14.37 -13.89
C ARG A 247 6.20 -14.25 -15.36
N THR A 248 4.97 -13.81 -15.58
CA THR A 248 4.39 -13.66 -16.93
C THR A 248 4.76 -12.35 -17.63
N GLY A 249 5.35 -11.38 -16.90
CA GLY A 249 5.60 -10.03 -17.43
C GLY A 249 4.33 -9.16 -17.51
N TRP A 250 3.22 -9.62 -16.95
CA TRP A 250 1.93 -8.93 -17.04
C TRP A 250 1.97 -7.51 -16.49
N LEU A 251 2.73 -7.24 -15.42
CA LEU A 251 2.89 -5.89 -14.86
C LEU A 251 3.57 -4.92 -15.83
N ILE A 252 4.53 -5.40 -16.64
CA ILE A 252 5.18 -4.60 -17.68
C ILE A 252 4.17 -4.24 -18.78
N GLU A 253 3.29 -5.17 -19.15
CA GLU A 253 2.23 -4.90 -20.11
C GLU A 253 1.17 -3.93 -19.54
N VAL A 254 0.90 -3.97 -18.22
CA VAL A 254 0.04 -2.98 -17.56
C VAL A 254 0.67 -1.58 -17.64
N GLU A 255 1.96 -1.43 -17.35
CA GLU A 255 2.66 -0.14 -17.50
C GLU A 255 2.52 0.41 -18.92
N LYS A 256 2.79 -0.43 -19.92
CA LYS A 256 2.70 -0.06 -21.32
C LYS A 256 1.30 0.41 -21.72
N ARG A 257 0.24 -0.28 -21.27
CA ARG A 257 -1.16 0.11 -21.53
C ARG A 257 -1.51 1.49 -20.97
N HIS A 258 -0.89 1.85 -19.86
CA HIS A 258 -1.10 3.15 -19.20
C HIS A 258 -0.03 4.21 -19.55
N ASN A 259 0.73 3.99 -20.64
CA ASN A 259 1.77 4.90 -21.13
C ASN A 259 2.90 5.19 -20.10
N ILE A 260 3.16 4.23 -19.21
CA ILE A 260 4.33 4.26 -18.31
C ILE A 260 5.49 3.64 -19.07
N THR A 261 6.22 4.45 -19.83
CA THR A 261 7.33 4.01 -20.69
C THR A 261 8.55 4.92 -20.53
N PRO A 262 9.77 4.36 -20.53
CA PRO A 262 10.08 2.93 -20.56
C PRO A 262 9.58 2.18 -19.32
N ALA A 263 9.49 0.86 -19.40
CA ALA A 263 9.11 0.02 -18.26
C ALA A 263 10.04 0.29 -17.06
N SER A 264 9.47 0.27 -15.86
CA SER A 264 10.23 0.44 -14.62
C SER A 264 11.36 -0.58 -14.53
N PRO A 265 12.64 -0.16 -14.34
CA PRO A 265 13.76 -1.08 -14.17
C PRO A 265 13.52 -2.13 -13.08
N ALA A 266 12.85 -1.74 -11.97
CA ALA A 266 12.51 -2.65 -10.89
C ALA A 266 11.52 -3.73 -11.31
N LEU A 267 10.54 -3.43 -12.18
CA LEU A 267 9.63 -4.46 -12.71
C LEU A 267 10.34 -5.41 -13.68
N VAL A 268 11.23 -4.89 -14.50
CA VAL A 268 12.04 -5.72 -15.42
C VAL A 268 12.91 -6.68 -14.61
N GLU A 269 13.58 -6.20 -13.58
CA GLU A 269 14.40 -7.03 -12.69
C GLU A 269 13.58 -8.12 -11.98
N LEU A 270 12.44 -7.77 -11.40
CA LEU A 270 11.54 -8.72 -10.75
C LEU A 270 10.97 -9.74 -11.75
N HIS A 271 10.61 -9.33 -12.96
CA HIS A 271 10.19 -10.25 -14.02
C HIS A 271 11.25 -11.31 -14.31
N GLU A 272 12.49 -10.91 -14.52
CA GLU A 272 13.59 -11.87 -14.80
C GLU A 272 13.84 -12.79 -13.60
N GLN A 273 13.78 -12.29 -12.37
CA GLN A 273 13.94 -13.11 -11.16
C GLN A 273 12.84 -14.18 -11.02
N PHE A 274 11.57 -13.82 -11.27
CA PHE A 274 10.44 -14.75 -11.13
C PHE A 274 10.30 -15.68 -12.33
N LYS A 275 10.68 -15.26 -13.53
CA LYS A 275 10.74 -16.10 -14.72
C LYS A 275 11.74 -17.25 -14.55
N ALA A 276 12.93 -16.95 -14.00
CA ALA A 276 13.95 -17.96 -13.72
C ALA A 276 13.55 -18.98 -12.65
N LYS A 277 12.69 -18.60 -11.68
CA LYS A 277 12.20 -19.51 -10.63
C LYS A 277 11.08 -20.46 -11.09
N GLY A 278 10.45 -20.18 -12.21
CA GLY A 278 9.35 -20.97 -12.77
C GLY A 278 9.76 -21.89 -13.93
N ALA A 279 11.05 -21.89 -14.29
CA ALA A 279 11.66 -22.81 -15.24
C ALA A 279 12.37 -23.94 -14.49
#